data_2a03feb13a57adbc21c6d8c840662e5b
#
_entry.id   2a03feb13a57adbc21c6d8c840662e5b
#
_cell.length_a   1.000
_cell.length_b   1.000
_cell.length_c   1.000
_cell.angle_alpha   90.00
_cell.angle_beta   90.00
_cell.angle_gamma   90.00
#
_symmetry.space_group_name_H-M   'P 1'
#
loop_
_entity.id
_entity.type
_entity.pdbx_description
1 polymer ?
#
loop_
_entity_poly.entity_id
_entity_poly.type
_entity_poly.pdbx_seq_one_letter_code
_entity_poly.pdbx_strand_id
1 'polypeptide(L)'
;SKSVLIYLAGSLAIEYFKIFIEESKVDFIPENLILVSTSNHLSLVSEMIGTKDILIIDEIPGDVLQSTTPKIILTTSGMADKGKAPYYLSRLVHREDVAILFTCYLPSSTLGYTLKNAKKGQDHTFNIYGVKVKTQINCDIFCCNEFSSHAKADQLLDFLRIFPNLVGVFVNHGEIKTKEIYSEMIEKELNPMFVEILDRSVFYSMSEFDIIKIACSKYSTIE
;
A
#
# COMPACT_ATOMS: atom_id res chain seq x y z
N SER A 1 34.08 0.92 1.86
CA SER A 1 32.73 0.46 1.54
C SER A 1 32.04 1.52 0.70
N LYS A 2 31.42 1.16 -0.43
CA LYS A 2 30.58 2.12 -1.18
C LYS A 2 29.32 2.34 -0.36
N SER A 3 29.05 3.56 0.10
CA SER A 3 27.81 3.90 0.76
C SER A 3 26.65 3.78 -0.25
N VAL A 4 25.56 3.12 0.15
CA VAL A 4 24.34 2.99 -0.66
C VAL A 4 23.49 4.24 -0.44
N LEU A 5 23.12 4.95 -1.49
CA LEU A 5 22.23 6.11 -1.38
C LEU A 5 20.79 5.65 -1.12
N ILE A 6 20.11 6.31 -0.19
CA ILE A 6 18.71 6.02 0.16
C ILE A 6 17.86 7.24 -0.22
N TYR A 7 16.94 7.05 -1.16
CA TYR A 7 15.99 8.06 -1.58
C TYR A 7 14.61 7.77 -0.96
N LEU A 8 14.12 8.70 -0.14
CA LEU A 8 12.78 8.65 0.41
C LEU A 8 11.87 9.57 -0.42
N ALA A 9 11.08 8.97 -1.29
CA ALA A 9 10.36 9.66 -2.34
C ALA A 9 8.85 9.78 -2.09
N GLY A 10 8.38 11.02 -2.02
CA GLY A 10 6.99 11.39 -1.83
C GLY A 10 6.69 11.98 -0.46
N SER A 11 5.84 13.00 -0.42
CA SER A 11 5.50 13.76 0.80
C SER A 11 5.02 12.84 1.93
N LEU A 12 4.09 11.93 1.63
CA LEU A 12 3.54 11.02 2.63
C LEU A 12 4.60 10.06 3.21
N ALA A 13 5.56 9.60 2.40
CA ALA A 13 6.65 8.76 2.89
C ALA A 13 7.54 9.54 3.88
N ILE A 14 7.78 10.81 3.59
CA ILE A 14 8.58 11.71 4.44
C ILE A 14 7.84 12.01 5.74
N GLU A 15 6.54 12.27 5.70
CA GLU A 15 5.72 12.49 6.89
C GLU A 15 5.70 11.27 7.81
N TYR A 16 5.53 10.06 7.27
CA TYR A 16 5.62 8.84 8.07
C TYR A 16 7.00 8.61 8.66
N PHE A 17 8.05 8.91 7.91
CA PHE A 17 9.41 8.80 8.42
C PHE A 17 9.65 9.76 9.59
N LYS A 18 9.14 11.00 9.50
CA LYS A 18 9.17 11.98 10.58
C LYS A 18 8.50 11.43 11.84
N ILE A 19 7.24 10.98 11.73
CA ILE A 19 6.50 10.39 12.85
C ILE A 19 7.28 9.20 13.45
N PHE A 20 7.84 8.35 12.59
CA PHE A 20 8.64 7.21 13.03
C PHE A 20 9.84 7.64 13.88
N ILE A 21 10.59 8.66 13.45
CA ILE A 21 11.74 9.18 14.20
C ILE A 21 11.29 9.79 15.54
N GLU A 22 10.22 10.58 15.55
CA GLU A 22 9.68 11.22 16.76
C GLU A 22 9.22 10.18 17.79
N GLU A 23 8.45 9.19 17.38
CA GLU A 23 7.85 8.20 18.27
C GLU A 23 8.83 7.11 18.72
N SER A 24 9.72 6.67 17.84
CA SER A 24 10.65 5.57 18.13
C SER A 24 11.85 6.00 18.97
N LYS A 25 12.09 7.32 19.13
CA LYS A 25 13.28 7.90 19.79
C LYS A 25 14.59 7.30 19.24
N VAL A 26 14.61 6.97 17.95
CA VAL A 26 15.80 6.46 17.29
C VAL A 26 16.70 7.61 16.93
N ASP A 27 17.88 7.67 17.52
CA ASP A 27 18.90 8.69 17.23
C ASP A 27 19.65 8.43 15.90
N PHE A 28 19.31 7.36 15.19
CA PHE A 28 19.98 6.97 13.98
C PHE A 28 19.20 7.37 12.72
N ILE A 29 19.74 8.36 12.02
CA ILE A 29 19.32 8.72 10.67
C ILE A 29 20.47 8.33 9.73
N PRO A 30 20.20 7.58 8.63
CA PRO A 30 21.24 7.23 7.69
C PRO A 30 21.92 8.48 7.09
N GLU A 31 23.24 8.57 7.15
CA GLU A 31 24.03 9.71 6.61
C GLU A 31 23.85 9.95 5.12
N ASN A 32 23.38 8.92 4.41
CA ASN A 32 23.17 8.90 2.97
C ASN A 32 21.67 8.97 2.58
N LEU A 33 20.82 9.48 3.48
CA LEU A 33 19.41 9.71 3.21
C LEU A 33 19.20 10.98 2.38
N ILE A 34 18.40 10.86 1.33
CA ILE A 34 18.00 11.97 0.46
C ILE A 34 16.47 12.04 0.43
N LEU A 35 15.90 13.18 0.77
CA LEU A 35 14.46 13.41 0.70
C LEU A 35 14.07 13.92 -0.69
N VAL A 36 13.04 13.32 -1.29
CA VAL A 36 12.60 13.65 -2.65
C VAL A 36 11.14 14.09 -2.62
N SER A 37 10.89 15.39 -2.66
CA SER A 37 9.53 15.94 -2.73
C SER A 37 9.55 17.39 -3.19
N THR A 38 8.51 17.78 -3.90
CA THR A 38 8.24 19.17 -4.31
C THR A 38 7.45 19.96 -3.26
N SER A 39 7.10 19.37 -2.12
CA SER A 39 6.26 20.05 -1.14
C SER A 39 7.06 21.04 -0.26
N ASN A 40 6.47 22.21 -0.01
CA ASN A 40 7.06 23.25 0.85
C ASN A 40 7.17 22.84 2.32
N HIS A 41 6.66 21.65 2.70
CA HIS A 41 6.75 21.12 4.07
C HIS A 41 8.14 20.55 4.42
N LEU A 42 9.04 20.45 3.46
CA LEU A 42 10.37 19.85 3.68
C LEU A 42 11.27 20.68 4.57
N SER A 43 11.12 22.01 4.61
CA SER A 43 11.86 22.86 5.55
C SER A 43 11.57 22.52 7.01
N LEU A 44 10.30 22.21 7.32
CA LEU A 44 9.88 21.78 8.66
C LEU A 44 10.46 20.42 9.04
N VAL A 45 10.59 19.50 8.07
CA VAL A 45 11.18 18.18 8.33
C VAL A 45 12.68 18.28 8.62
N SER A 46 13.41 19.10 7.88
CA SER A 46 14.86 19.29 8.12
C SER A 46 15.16 19.97 9.46
N GLU A 47 14.33 20.92 9.90
CA GLU A 47 14.44 21.54 11.23
C GLU A 47 14.19 20.55 12.37
N MET A 48 13.24 19.64 12.19
CA MET A 48 12.85 18.69 13.25
C MET A 48 13.82 17.53 13.41
N ILE A 49 14.41 17.05 12.32
CA ILE A 49 15.37 15.95 12.36
C ILE A 49 16.73 16.41 12.91
N GLY A 50 16.95 17.73 12.99
CA GLY A 50 18.17 18.30 13.61
C GLY A 50 19.48 17.98 12.88
N THR A 51 19.44 17.31 11.73
CA THR A 51 20.61 16.97 10.93
C THR A 51 20.78 18.02 9.83
N LYS A 52 21.90 18.73 9.87
CA LYS A 52 22.23 19.77 8.89
C LYS A 52 22.56 19.24 7.48
N ASP A 53 22.64 17.93 7.32
CA ASP A 53 23.24 17.30 6.13
C ASP A 53 22.27 16.44 5.29
N ILE A 54 20.93 16.48 5.55
CA ILE A 54 19.98 15.80 4.70
C ILE A 54 19.77 16.61 3.42
N LEU A 55 20.16 16.01 2.29
CA LEU A 55 19.90 16.58 0.98
C LEU A 55 18.42 16.46 0.61
N ILE A 56 17.83 17.59 0.24
CA ILE A 56 16.45 17.65 -0.25
C ILE A 56 16.47 17.98 -1.73
N ILE A 57 15.79 17.18 -2.54
CA ILE A 57 15.68 17.39 -3.99
C ILE A 57 14.21 17.24 -4.43
N ASP A 58 13.84 17.93 -5.50
CA ASP A 58 12.47 17.86 -6.04
C ASP A 58 12.20 16.53 -6.73
N GLU A 59 13.20 16.01 -7.44
CA GLU A 59 13.12 14.76 -8.20
C GLU A 59 14.50 14.09 -8.27
N ILE A 60 14.52 12.76 -8.35
CA ILE A 60 15.76 12.02 -8.61
C ILE A 60 16.17 12.32 -10.07
N PRO A 61 17.35 12.92 -10.33
CA PRO A 61 17.81 13.19 -11.68
C PRO A 61 17.80 11.93 -12.54
N GLY A 62 17.41 12.06 -13.82
CA GLY A 62 17.22 10.90 -14.70
C GLY A 62 18.51 10.08 -14.92
N ASP A 63 19.66 10.73 -14.99
CA ASP A 63 20.97 10.10 -15.07
C ASP A 63 21.33 9.33 -13.79
N VAL A 64 21.01 9.89 -12.62
CA VAL A 64 21.16 9.23 -11.31
C VAL A 64 20.22 8.02 -11.23
N LEU A 65 18.96 8.17 -11.67
CA LEU A 65 17.98 7.10 -11.67
C LEU A 65 18.44 5.92 -12.54
N GLN A 66 19.01 6.22 -13.72
CA GLN A 66 19.50 5.23 -14.68
C GLN A 66 20.91 4.72 -14.38
N SER A 67 21.66 5.36 -13.49
CA SER A 67 23.01 4.91 -13.14
C SER A 67 23.02 3.54 -12.46
N THR A 68 24.14 2.82 -12.56
CA THR A 68 24.39 1.57 -11.85
C THR A 68 24.91 1.76 -10.43
N THR A 69 25.03 3.00 -9.97
CA THR A 69 25.40 3.31 -8.57
C THR A 69 24.37 2.70 -7.62
N PRO A 70 24.78 1.91 -6.63
CA PRO A 70 23.87 1.29 -5.68
C PRO A 70 23.00 2.31 -4.97
N LYS A 71 21.68 2.12 -5.01
CA LYS A 71 20.69 3.01 -4.39
C LYS A 71 19.46 2.23 -3.96
N ILE A 72 18.76 2.73 -2.95
CA ILE A 72 17.45 2.27 -2.50
C ILE A 72 16.47 3.43 -2.70
N ILE A 73 15.33 3.17 -3.34
CA ILE A 73 14.25 4.14 -3.50
C ILE A 73 13.05 3.64 -2.70
N LEU A 74 12.75 4.32 -1.60
CA LEU A 74 11.56 4.08 -0.79
C LEU A 74 10.46 5.04 -1.24
N THR A 75 9.31 4.51 -1.64
CA THR A 75 8.19 5.35 -2.11
C THR A 75 6.87 4.83 -1.59
N THR A 76 5.91 5.74 -1.46
CA THR A 76 4.53 5.40 -1.12
C THR A 76 3.74 4.94 -2.33
N SER A 77 2.51 4.48 -2.06
CA SER A 77 1.64 3.65 -2.88
C SER A 77 2.18 2.24 -2.99
N GLY A 78 2.05 1.48 -1.91
CA GLY A 78 2.49 0.07 -1.87
C GLY A 78 1.90 -0.80 -2.98
N MET A 79 0.70 -0.46 -3.47
CA MET A 79 0.05 -1.12 -4.61
C MET A 79 0.56 -0.62 -5.97
N ALA A 80 1.43 0.38 -5.98
CA ALA A 80 2.04 1.03 -7.15
C ALA A 80 1.07 1.77 -8.09
N ASP A 81 -0.18 2.01 -7.71
CA ASP A 81 -1.21 2.62 -8.59
C ASP A 81 -1.16 4.14 -8.63
N LYS A 82 -0.59 4.77 -7.61
CA LYS A 82 -0.64 6.23 -7.40
C LYS A 82 0.73 6.80 -7.02
N GLY A 83 0.77 8.11 -6.92
CA GLY A 83 1.98 8.82 -6.50
C GLY A 83 3.15 8.67 -7.46
N LYS A 84 4.35 8.62 -6.93
CA LYS A 84 5.60 8.52 -7.72
C LYS A 84 5.98 7.08 -8.09
N ALA A 85 5.37 6.06 -7.47
CA ALA A 85 5.71 4.66 -7.70
C ALA A 85 5.56 4.24 -9.18
N PRO A 86 4.43 4.52 -9.90
CA PRO A 86 4.32 4.17 -11.31
C PRO A 86 5.41 4.81 -12.19
N TYR A 87 5.79 6.05 -11.88
CA TYR A 87 6.85 6.77 -12.60
C TYR A 87 8.20 6.06 -12.46
N TYR A 88 8.64 5.75 -11.23
CA TYR A 88 9.90 5.04 -11.01
C TYR A 88 9.87 3.64 -11.62
N LEU A 89 8.78 2.91 -11.45
CA LEU A 89 8.61 1.58 -12.03
C LEU A 89 8.74 1.60 -13.55
N SER A 90 8.07 2.53 -14.24
CA SER A 90 8.15 2.64 -15.71
C SER A 90 9.56 2.90 -16.23
N ARG A 91 10.44 3.45 -15.39
CA ARG A 91 11.83 3.79 -15.72
C ARG A 91 12.84 2.71 -15.34
N LEU A 92 12.44 1.78 -14.46
CA LEU A 92 13.38 0.83 -13.84
C LEU A 92 13.09 -0.64 -14.16
N VAL A 93 11.83 -1.01 -14.45
CA VAL A 93 11.44 -2.43 -14.62
C VAL A 93 12.14 -3.14 -15.79
N HIS A 94 12.67 -2.41 -16.76
CA HIS A 94 13.38 -2.98 -17.90
C HIS A 94 14.81 -3.42 -17.58
N ARG A 95 15.32 -3.06 -16.43
CA ARG A 95 16.71 -3.31 -16.03
C ARG A 95 16.83 -4.62 -15.26
N GLU A 96 17.80 -5.43 -15.62
CA GLU A 96 18.08 -6.70 -14.94
C GLU A 96 18.81 -6.54 -13.60
N ASP A 97 19.47 -5.39 -13.39
CA ASP A 97 20.19 -5.05 -12.15
C ASP A 97 19.30 -4.37 -11.10
N VAL A 98 17.98 -4.36 -11.32
CA VAL A 98 16.99 -3.78 -10.41
C VAL A 98 16.19 -4.87 -9.72
N ALA A 99 15.97 -4.69 -8.43
CA ALA A 99 15.03 -5.47 -7.64
C ALA A 99 13.90 -4.58 -7.11
N ILE A 100 12.67 -5.02 -7.23
CA ILE A 100 11.48 -4.37 -6.68
C ILE A 100 10.96 -5.21 -5.53
N LEU A 101 10.73 -4.56 -4.38
CA LEU A 101 10.14 -5.20 -3.20
C LEU A 101 8.80 -4.53 -2.88
N PHE A 102 7.73 -5.28 -3.03
CA PHE A 102 6.41 -4.91 -2.53
C PHE A 102 6.26 -5.37 -1.07
N THR A 103 5.91 -4.44 -0.20
CA THR A 103 5.84 -4.69 1.26
C THR A 103 4.41 -4.71 1.80
N CYS A 104 3.41 -4.80 0.91
CA CYS A 104 2.00 -4.83 1.28
C CYS A 104 1.22 -5.86 0.45
N TYR A 105 -0.01 -6.11 0.87
CA TYR A 105 -0.96 -6.87 0.08
C TYR A 105 -1.26 -6.16 -1.26
N LEU A 106 -1.32 -6.94 -2.34
CA LEU A 106 -1.57 -6.46 -3.70
C LEU A 106 -2.91 -7.01 -4.21
N PRO A 107 -4.00 -6.22 -4.17
CA PRO A 107 -5.27 -6.59 -4.79
C PRO A 107 -5.13 -6.87 -6.29
N SER A 108 -5.94 -7.77 -6.82
CA SER A 108 -5.86 -8.23 -8.23
C SER A 108 -6.04 -7.11 -9.27
N SER A 109 -6.69 -6.02 -8.90
CA SER A 109 -6.91 -4.85 -9.75
C SER A 109 -5.74 -3.87 -9.82
N THR A 110 -4.65 -4.11 -9.09
CA THR A 110 -3.56 -3.14 -8.92
C THR A 110 -2.39 -3.37 -9.88
N LEU A 111 -1.63 -2.30 -10.14
CA LEU A 111 -0.39 -2.38 -10.92
C LEU A 111 0.63 -3.30 -10.24
N GLY A 112 0.77 -3.20 -8.91
CA GLY A 112 1.65 -4.06 -8.13
C GLY A 112 1.34 -5.55 -8.33
N TYR A 113 0.05 -5.92 -8.35
CA TYR A 113 -0.37 -7.30 -8.63
C TYR A 113 -0.01 -7.72 -10.06
N THR A 114 -0.24 -6.85 -11.03
CA THR A 114 0.13 -7.10 -12.43
C THR A 114 1.62 -7.36 -12.58
N LEU A 115 2.45 -6.52 -11.97
CA LEU A 115 3.90 -6.66 -12.01
C LEU A 115 4.39 -7.93 -11.29
N LYS A 116 3.84 -8.22 -10.10
CA LYS A 116 4.16 -9.45 -9.35
C LYS A 116 3.96 -10.73 -10.17
N ASN A 117 2.93 -10.75 -11.02
CA ASN A 117 2.57 -11.92 -11.83
C ASN A 117 3.16 -11.88 -13.26
N ALA A 118 3.90 -10.82 -13.59
CA ALA A 118 4.53 -10.71 -14.91
C ALA A 118 5.73 -11.65 -15.04
N LYS A 119 5.96 -12.11 -16.27
CA LYS A 119 7.16 -12.89 -16.61
C LYS A 119 8.26 -11.95 -17.09
N LYS A 120 9.53 -12.33 -16.85
CA LYS A 120 10.68 -11.63 -17.47
C LYS A 120 10.53 -11.59 -18.99
N GLY A 121 10.81 -10.43 -19.57
CA GLY A 121 10.64 -10.17 -21.00
C GLY A 121 9.21 -9.82 -21.42
N GLN A 122 8.24 -9.85 -20.52
CA GLN A 122 6.86 -9.47 -20.81
C GLN A 122 6.73 -7.97 -20.99
N ASP A 123 6.06 -7.54 -22.06
CA ASP A 123 5.72 -6.15 -22.30
C ASP A 123 4.63 -5.67 -21.32
N HIS A 124 4.80 -4.47 -20.80
CA HIS A 124 3.80 -3.77 -20.01
C HIS A 124 3.69 -2.31 -20.46
N THR A 125 2.49 -1.75 -20.37
CA THR A 125 2.24 -0.34 -20.69
C THR A 125 1.81 0.40 -19.44
N PHE A 126 2.67 1.27 -18.95
CA PHE A 126 2.37 2.18 -17.84
C PHE A 126 1.59 3.39 -18.34
N ASN A 127 0.67 3.89 -17.53
CA ASN A 127 0.04 5.19 -17.73
C ASN A 127 0.64 6.19 -16.73
N ILE A 128 1.49 7.08 -17.19
CA ILE A 128 2.19 8.06 -16.38
C ILE A 128 1.66 9.46 -16.72
N TYR A 129 0.81 9.99 -15.85
CA TYR A 129 0.16 11.30 -16.06
C TYR A 129 -0.53 11.43 -17.44
N GLY A 130 -1.21 10.36 -17.88
CA GLY A 130 -1.89 10.33 -19.17
C GLY A 130 -1.01 9.89 -20.36
N VAL A 131 0.31 9.78 -20.17
CA VAL A 131 1.24 9.32 -21.21
C VAL A 131 1.45 7.80 -21.08
N LYS A 132 1.26 7.09 -22.19
CA LYS A 132 1.50 5.64 -22.25
C LYS A 132 2.99 5.36 -22.49
N VAL A 133 3.62 4.66 -21.56
CA VAL A 133 5.03 4.23 -21.63
C VAL A 133 5.08 2.72 -21.72
N LYS A 134 5.43 2.17 -22.87
CA LYS A 134 5.60 0.73 -23.08
C LYS A 134 7.04 0.33 -22.74
N THR A 135 7.21 -0.73 -21.94
CA THR A 135 8.51 -1.25 -21.57
C THR A 135 8.42 -2.75 -21.27
N GLN A 136 9.54 -3.46 -21.32
CA GLN A 136 9.64 -4.86 -20.90
C GLN A 136 9.95 -4.95 -19.40
N ILE A 137 9.47 -6.00 -18.76
CA ILE A 137 9.75 -6.29 -17.36
C ILE A 137 10.90 -7.29 -17.29
N ASN A 138 12.09 -6.81 -16.91
CA ASN A 138 13.32 -7.63 -16.82
C ASN A 138 13.89 -7.67 -15.39
N CYS A 139 13.40 -6.79 -14.50
CA CYS A 139 13.84 -6.73 -13.10
C CYS A 139 13.38 -7.94 -12.29
N ASP A 140 13.99 -8.14 -11.14
CA ASP A 140 13.50 -9.08 -10.14
C ASP A 140 12.38 -8.46 -9.30
N ILE A 141 11.32 -9.22 -9.01
CA ILE A 141 10.17 -8.74 -8.25
C ILE A 141 9.94 -9.65 -7.05
N PHE A 142 9.96 -9.05 -5.87
CA PHE A 142 9.76 -9.71 -4.59
C PHE A 142 8.54 -9.14 -3.87
N CYS A 143 7.89 -9.96 -3.04
CA CYS A 143 6.79 -9.54 -2.17
C CYS A 143 7.06 -10.00 -0.75
N CYS A 144 6.82 -9.12 0.20
CA CYS A 144 6.92 -9.38 1.63
C CYS A 144 5.65 -8.88 2.32
N ASN A 145 4.96 -9.75 3.03
CA ASN A 145 3.75 -9.40 3.77
C ASN A 145 4.02 -9.17 5.27
N GLU A 146 5.28 -9.24 5.69
CA GLU A 146 5.69 -9.14 7.10
C GLU A 146 5.45 -7.74 7.70
N PHE A 147 5.38 -6.70 6.85
CA PHE A 147 5.11 -5.33 7.28
C PHE A 147 3.64 -4.96 7.28
N SER A 148 2.73 -5.92 7.06
CA SER A 148 1.29 -5.65 7.13
C SER A 148 0.86 -5.46 8.57
N SER A 149 0.16 -4.35 8.84
CA SER A 149 -0.49 -4.08 10.13
C SER A 149 -1.95 -4.60 10.17
N HIS A 150 -2.43 -5.22 9.11
CA HIS A 150 -3.76 -5.82 9.09
C HIS A 150 -3.82 -7.03 10.02
N ALA A 151 -4.86 -7.08 10.84
CA ALA A 151 -5.13 -8.24 11.66
C ALA A 151 -5.40 -9.48 10.79
N LYS A 152 -4.89 -10.62 11.21
CA LYS A 152 -5.16 -11.92 10.58
C LYS A 152 -6.55 -12.42 10.97
N ALA A 153 -7.06 -13.40 10.25
CA ALA A 153 -8.42 -13.93 10.48
C ALA A 153 -8.62 -14.49 11.90
N ASP A 154 -7.62 -15.16 12.45
CA ASP A 154 -7.61 -15.65 13.83
C ASP A 154 -7.69 -14.51 14.86
N GLN A 155 -6.92 -13.44 14.67
CA GLN A 155 -6.96 -12.26 15.52
C GLN A 155 -8.31 -11.54 15.47
N LEU A 156 -8.93 -11.49 14.28
CA LEU A 156 -10.27 -10.93 14.14
C LEU A 156 -11.33 -11.79 14.79
N LEU A 157 -11.21 -13.13 14.76
CA LEU A 157 -12.09 -14.04 15.50
C LEU A 157 -11.90 -13.88 17.01
N ASP A 158 -10.67 -13.77 17.49
CA ASP A 158 -10.38 -13.52 18.90
C ASP A 158 -10.98 -12.20 19.38
N PHE A 159 -10.93 -11.16 18.55
CA PHE A 159 -11.63 -9.90 18.84
C PHE A 159 -13.14 -10.09 18.94
N LEU A 160 -13.77 -10.88 18.07
CA LEU A 160 -15.22 -11.15 18.17
C LEU A 160 -15.59 -11.95 19.42
N ARG A 161 -14.72 -12.83 19.89
CA ARG A 161 -14.94 -13.64 21.12
C ARG A 161 -15.02 -12.82 22.40
N ILE A 162 -14.52 -11.58 22.41
CA ILE A 162 -14.63 -10.72 23.62
C ILE A 162 -16.05 -10.21 23.86
N PHE A 163 -16.96 -10.35 22.90
CA PHE A 163 -18.36 -9.93 23.03
C PHE A 163 -19.21 -11.09 23.51
N PRO A 164 -19.64 -11.12 24.81
CA PRO A 164 -20.32 -12.29 25.40
C PRO A 164 -21.70 -12.54 24.80
N ASN A 165 -22.33 -11.51 24.24
CA ASN A 165 -23.67 -11.58 23.67
C ASN A 165 -23.64 -11.17 22.19
N LEU A 166 -22.74 -11.75 21.42
CA LEU A 166 -22.60 -11.46 19.98
C LEU A 166 -23.84 -11.98 19.24
N VAL A 167 -24.73 -11.07 18.87
CA VAL A 167 -25.97 -11.41 18.15
C VAL A 167 -25.68 -11.63 16.67
N GLY A 168 -24.85 -10.79 16.05
CA GLY A 168 -24.56 -10.92 14.63
C GLY A 168 -23.32 -10.15 14.21
N VAL A 169 -22.84 -10.43 13.01
CA VAL A 169 -21.63 -9.83 12.46
C VAL A 169 -21.88 -9.33 11.05
N PHE A 170 -21.51 -8.08 10.80
CA PHE A 170 -21.43 -7.53 9.45
C PHE A 170 -19.99 -7.58 8.96
N VAL A 171 -19.75 -8.29 7.86
CA VAL A 171 -18.44 -8.38 7.22
C VAL A 171 -18.36 -7.34 6.12
N ASN A 172 -17.47 -6.35 6.30
CA ASN A 172 -17.25 -5.28 5.36
C ASN A 172 -15.77 -5.19 5.01
N HIS A 173 -15.46 -4.48 3.93
CA HIS A 173 -14.11 -4.29 3.41
C HIS A 173 -13.40 -5.61 3.02
N GLY A 174 -12.63 -5.57 1.92
CA GLY A 174 -11.92 -6.73 1.38
C GLY A 174 -12.56 -7.30 0.11
N GLU A 175 -11.86 -8.24 -0.51
CA GLU A 175 -12.33 -8.97 -1.70
C GLU A 175 -13.49 -9.89 -1.32
N ILE A 176 -14.45 -10.07 -2.25
CA ILE A 176 -15.69 -10.83 -1.97
C ILE A 176 -15.36 -12.25 -1.49
N LYS A 177 -14.47 -12.96 -2.18
CA LYS A 177 -14.06 -14.31 -1.82
C LYS A 177 -13.45 -14.41 -0.41
N THR A 178 -12.67 -13.39 0.00
CA THR A 178 -12.11 -13.33 1.35
C THR A 178 -13.18 -13.10 2.40
N LYS A 179 -14.17 -12.26 2.09
CA LYS A 179 -15.33 -12.02 2.96
C LYS A 179 -16.17 -13.28 3.13
N GLU A 180 -16.43 -14.03 2.05
CA GLU A 180 -17.15 -15.30 2.07
C GLU A 180 -16.46 -16.31 2.99
N ILE A 181 -15.17 -16.56 2.78
CA ILE A 181 -14.39 -17.48 3.62
C ILE A 181 -14.40 -17.05 5.09
N TYR A 182 -14.26 -15.74 5.35
CA TYR A 182 -14.25 -15.26 6.73
C TYR A 182 -15.64 -15.34 7.38
N SER A 183 -16.72 -15.11 6.62
CA SER A 183 -18.09 -15.29 7.09
C SER A 183 -18.35 -16.75 7.50
N GLU A 184 -17.95 -17.72 6.69
CA GLU A 184 -18.04 -19.15 7.01
C GLU A 184 -17.24 -19.50 8.29
N MET A 185 -16.06 -18.89 8.47
CA MET A 185 -15.28 -19.08 9.71
C MET A 185 -16.01 -18.53 10.94
N ILE A 186 -16.61 -17.34 10.84
CA ILE A 186 -17.39 -16.75 11.94
C ILE A 186 -18.59 -17.63 12.29
N GLU A 187 -19.35 -18.07 11.30
CA GLU A 187 -20.50 -18.95 11.51
C GLU A 187 -20.09 -20.23 12.22
N LYS A 188 -19.03 -20.87 11.76
CA LYS A 188 -18.53 -22.13 12.32
C LYS A 188 -18.00 -21.99 13.75
N GLU A 189 -17.24 -20.94 14.04
CA GLU A 189 -16.50 -20.77 15.29
C GLU A 189 -17.31 -20.08 16.40
N LEU A 190 -18.23 -19.17 16.02
CA LEU A 190 -18.96 -18.33 16.97
C LEU A 190 -20.46 -18.56 16.95
N ASN A 191 -21.00 -19.13 15.87
CA ASN A 191 -22.42 -19.44 15.70
C ASN A 191 -23.36 -18.27 16.10
N PRO A 192 -23.16 -17.03 15.60
CA PRO A 192 -24.05 -15.92 15.88
C PRO A 192 -25.40 -16.13 15.20
N MET A 193 -26.44 -15.34 15.54
CA MET A 193 -27.75 -15.43 14.89
C MET A 193 -27.67 -15.13 13.38
N PHE A 194 -26.73 -14.26 12.97
CA PHE A 194 -26.48 -13.97 11.54
C PHE A 194 -25.03 -13.55 11.31
N VAL A 195 -24.56 -13.79 10.08
CA VAL A 195 -23.35 -13.20 9.49
C VAL A 195 -23.75 -12.64 8.12
N GLU A 196 -23.52 -11.36 7.89
CA GLU A 196 -23.95 -10.67 6.67
C GLU A 196 -22.76 -9.97 5.99
N ILE A 197 -22.54 -10.25 4.72
CA ILE A 197 -21.56 -9.53 3.91
C ILE A 197 -22.21 -8.27 3.36
N LEU A 198 -21.72 -7.11 3.79
CA LEU A 198 -22.28 -5.83 3.35
C LEU A 198 -22.03 -5.56 1.88
N ASP A 199 -23.08 -5.18 1.16
CA ASP A 199 -23.05 -4.66 -0.20
C ASP A 199 -23.17 -3.13 -0.18
N ARG A 200 -22.33 -2.42 -0.95
CA ARG A 200 -22.33 -0.96 -1.04
C ARG A 200 -23.59 -0.37 -1.65
N SER A 201 -24.31 -1.16 -2.43
CA SER A 201 -25.56 -0.76 -3.10
C SER A 201 -26.82 -1.04 -2.28
N VAL A 202 -26.70 -1.56 -1.06
CA VAL A 202 -27.81 -1.97 -0.21
C VAL A 202 -27.82 -1.17 1.09
N PHE A 203 -28.97 -0.65 1.48
CA PHE A 203 -29.22 -0.16 2.82
C PHE A 203 -29.68 -1.32 3.70
N TYR A 204 -29.12 -1.39 4.90
CA TYR A 204 -29.49 -2.35 5.93
C TYR A 204 -30.20 -1.63 7.04
N SER A 205 -31.44 -2.00 7.31
CA SER A 205 -32.18 -1.56 8.49
C SER A 205 -32.13 -2.65 9.54
N MET A 206 -31.72 -2.31 10.74
CA MET A 206 -31.62 -3.24 11.86
C MET A 206 -32.71 -2.93 12.88
N SER A 207 -33.43 -3.97 13.30
CA SER A 207 -34.24 -3.98 14.52
C SER A 207 -33.62 -4.97 15.51
N GLU A 208 -34.13 -5.03 16.72
CA GLU A 208 -33.63 -5.93 17.78
C GLU A 208 -33.64 -7.42 17.36
N PHE A 209 -34.46 -7.80 16.39
CA PHE A 209 -34.67 -9.17 15.94
C PHE A 209 -34.62 -9.41 14.44
N ASP A 210 -34.38 -8.38 13.62
CA ASP A 210 -34.44 -8.54 12.17
C ASP A 210 -33.51 -7.59 11.42
N ILE A 211 -33.04 -8.04 10.24
CA ILE A 211 -32.25 -7.24 9.30
C ILE A 211 -33.02 -7.14 7.99
N ILE A 212 -33.44 -5.94 7.67
CA ILE A 212 -34.13 -5.65 6.42
C ILE A 212 -33.14 -5.07 5.42
N LYS A 213 -32.96 -5.76 4.28
CA LYS A 213 -32.19 -5.27 3.15
C LYS A 213 -33.08 -4.43 2.24
N ILE A 214 -32.73 -3.16 2.09
CA ILE A 214 -33.44 -2.24 1.20
C ILE A 214 -32.54 -1.97 0.00
N ALA A 215 -32.91 -2.50 -1.17
CA ALA A 215 -32.17 -2.20 -2.41
C ALA A 215 -32.26 -0.72 -2.74
N CYS A 216 -31.14 -0.05 -2.88
CA CYS A 216 -31.09 1.36 -3.25
C CYS A 216 -31.20 1.54 -4.76
N SER A 217 -32.41 1.67 -5.29
CA SER A 217 -32.64 1.93 -6.72
C SER A 217 -32.23 3.34 -7.19
N LYS A 218 -31.72 4.21 -6.32
CA LYS A 218 -31.42 5.63 -6.61
C LYS A 218 -29.96 5.95 -6.90
N TYR A 219 -29.01 5.02 -6.80
CA TYR A 219 -27.57 5.28 -7.00
C TYR A 219 -26.93 4.50 -8.15
N SER A 220 -27.72 4.03 -9.13
CA SER A 220 -27.21 3.38 -10.35
C SER A 220 -26.66 4.36 -11.39
N THR A 221 -26.41 5.62 -11.05
CA THR A 221 -25.86 6.62 -11.99
C THR A 221 -24.89 7.55 -11.26
N ILE A 222 -23.74 7.05 -10.86
CA ILE A 222 -22.51 7.83 -10.75
C ILE A 222 -21.40 6.92 -11.28
N GLU A 223 -21.16 7.04 -12.61
CA GLU A 223 -19.94 6.58 -13.26
C GLU A 223 -18.73 7.45 -12.86
#